data_3c76a51b72a3c0c92f15a0480a9a81bc
#
_entry.id   3c76a51b72a3c0c92f15a0480a9a81bc
#
_cell.length_a   1.000
_cell.length_b   1.000
_cell.length_c   1.000
_cell.angle_alpha   90.00
_cell.angle_beta   90.00
_cell.angle_gamma   90.00
#
_symmetry.space_group_name_H-M   'P 1'
#
loop_
_entity.id
_entity.type
_entity.pdbx_description
1 polymer ?
#
loop_
_entity_poly.entity_id
_entity_poly.type
_entity_poly.pdbx_seq_one_letter_code
_entity_poly.pdbx_strand_id
1 'polypeptide(L)'
;MVKKITGDAVGASRSSAEALIRDLLRELPELVAVAVMDTASSKMVAAYTATAKFDPYKLPTRSTDLFRGLQRMLGAPWLQGQQVNDLVLVLDEQLHCLRPLSQGRQICYLVVLLADTNMSLVRDVLRRHTY
;
A
#
# COMPACT_ATOMS: atom_id res chain seq x y z
N MET A 1 16.68 -16.77 5.05
CA MET A 1 16.56 -15.57 5.90
C MET A 1 15.10 -15.14 5.98
N VAL A 2 14.61 -14.92 7.17
CA VAL A 2 13.23 -14.46 7.37
C VAL A 2 13.18 -12.95 7.18
N LYS A 3 12.28 -12.48 6.29
CA LYS A 3 12.06 -11.05 6.05
C LYS A 3 11.28 -10.45 7.22
N LYS A 4 11.80 -9.36 7.77
CA LYS A 4 11.24 -8.73 8.96
C LYS A 4 10.11 -7.76 8.60
N ILE A 5 8.96 -7.95 9.25
CA ILE A 5 7.81 -7.05 9.15
C ILE A 5 7.72 -6.28 10.47
N THR A 6 7.65 -4.96 10.38
CA THR A 6 7.53 -4.07 11.54
C THR A 6 6.15 -3.41 11.57
N GLY A 7 5.84 -2.68 12.63
CA GLY A 7 4.59 -1.90 12.74
C GLY A 7 4.22 -1.63 14.17
N ASP A 8 3.28 -0.69 14.36
CA ASP A 8 2.87 -0.21 15.68
C ASP A 8 1.56 -0.85 16.17
N ALA A 9 0.77 -1.44 15.27
CA ALA A 9 -0.49 -2.06 15.63
C ALA A 9 -0.29 -3.45 16.24
N VAL A 10 -1.30 -3.90 16.99
CA VAL A 10 -1.36 -5.24 17.60
C VAL A 10 -2.73 -5.85 17.31
N GLY A 11 -2.86 -7.17 17.51
CA GLY A 11 -4.12 -7.88 17.38
C GLY A 11 -4.51 -8.18 15.93
N ALA A 12 -5.82 -8.22 15.65
CA ALA A 12 -6.35 -8.66 14.36
C ALA A 12 -5.90 -7.79 13.18
N SER A 13 -5.86 -6.46 13.36
CA SER A 13 -5.40 -5.53 12.31
C SER A 13 -3.96 -5.83 11.92
N ARG A 14 -3.09 -6.06 12.89
CA ARG A 14 -1.68 -6.40 12.65
C ARG A 14 -1.58 -7.74 11.92
N SER A 15 -2.34 -8.74 12.36
CA SER A 15 -2.31 -10.08 11.75
C SER A 15 -2.74 -10.07 10.30
N SER A 16 -3.82 -9.35 9.98
CA SER A 16 -4.31 -9.22 8.60
C SER A 16 -3.30 -8.51 7.70
N ALA A 17 -2.71 -7.41 8.20
CA ALA A 17 -1.71 -6.66 7.46
C ALA A 17 -0.43 -7.47 7.23
N GLU A 18 0.03 -8.21 8.23
CA GLU A 18 1.20 -9.09 8.08
C GLU A 18 0.95 -10.20 7.08
N ALA A 19 -0.24 -10.81 7.10
CA ALA A 19 -0.61 -11.85 6.16
C ALA A 19 -0.60 -11.31 4.72
N LEU A 20 -1.15 -10.11 4.52
CA LEU A 20 -1.12 -9.44 3.21
C LEU A 20 0.32 -9.23 2.76
N ILE A 21 1.18 -8.68 3.60
CA ILE A 21 2.58 -8.41 3.26
C ILE A 21 3.31 -9.71 2.89
N ARG A 22 3.10 -10.79 3.65
CA ARG A 22 3.71 -12.09 3.35
C ARG A 22 3.25 -12.64 2.00
N ASP A 23 1.96 -12.50 1.69
CA ASP A 23 1.40 -12.92 0.40
C ASP A 23 2.01 -12.13 -0.76
N LEU A 24 2.13 -10.81 -0.59
CA LEU A 24 2.77 -9.95 -1.59
C LEU A 24 4.23 -10.32 -1.80
N LEU A 25 4.97 -10.61 -0.72
CA LEU A 25 6.37 -11.01 -0.82
C LEU A 25 6.55 -12.36 -1.51
N ARG A 26 5.60 -13.28 -1.39
CA ARG A 26 5.65 -14.56 -2.11
C ARG A 26 5.48 -14.38 -3.61
N GLU A 27 4.58 -13.51 -4.03
CA GLU A 27 4.28 -13.31 -5.45
C GLU A 27 5.11 -12.21 -6.10
N LEU A 28 5.65 -11.29 -5.28
CA LEU A 28 6.50 -10.19 -5.74
C LEU A 28 7.77 -10.15 -4.89
N PRO A 29 8.68 -11.15 -5.06
CA PRO A 29 9.87 -11.25 -4.20
C PRO A 29 10.83 -10.06 -4.33
N GLU A 30 10.71 -9.30 -5.43
CA GLU A 30 11.53 -8.10 -5.71
C GLU A 30 10.96 -6.81 -5.13
N LEU A 31 9.97 -6.89 -4.23
CA LEU A 31 9.42 -5.72 -3.56
C LEU A 31 10.50 -4.86 -2.91
N VAL A 32 10.45 -3.55 -3.17
CA VAL A 32 11.30 -2.58 -2.48
C VAL A 32 10.73 -2.27 -1.10
N ALA A 33 9.43 -2.02 -1.03
CA ALA A 33 8.76 -1.70 0.23
C ALA A 33 7.26 -1.94 0.11
N VAL A 34 6.62 -2.19 1.24
CA VAL A 34 5.17 -2.22 1.37
C VAL A 34 4.79 -1.79 2.78
N ALA A 35 3.72 -1.02 2.89
CA ALA A 35 3.23 -0.50 4.16
C ALA A 35 1.70 -0.57 4.18
N VAL A 36 1.15 -0.93 5.34
CA VAL A 36 -0.28 -0.85 5.62
C VAL A 36 -0.46 0.19 6.71
N MET A 37 -1.29 1.19 6.44
CA MET A 37 -1.45 2.36 7.30
C MET A 37 -2.93 2.57 7.63
N ASP A 38 -3.19 3.08 8.83
CA ASP A 38 -4.52 3.50 9.25
C ASP A 38 -4.80 4.90 8.72
N THR A 39 -5.92 5.08 8.01
CA THR A 39 -6.24 6.37 7.38
C THR A 39 -6.65 7.44 8.37
N ALA A 40 -7.27 7.07 9.49
CA ALA A 40 -7.72 8.04 10.49
C ALA A 40 -6.57 8.58 11.33
N SER A 41 -5.69 7.68 11.80
CA SER A 41 -4.58 8.04 12.71
C SER A 41 -3.26 8.30 11.98
N SER A 42 -3.14 7.89 10.72
CA SER A 42 -1.88 7.88 9.96
C SER A 42 -0.79 7.00 10.59
N LYS A 43 -1.20 6.05 11.45
CA LYS A 43 -0.27 5.13 12.09
C LYS A 43 0.05 3.95 11.19
N MET A 44 1.30 3.49 11.27
CA MET A 44 1.75 2.29 10.59
C MET A 44 1.16 1.05 11.26
N VAL A 45 0.39 0.26 10.51
CA VAL A 45 -0.12 -1.03 11.00
C VAL A 45 0.95 -2.09 10.86
N ALA A 46 1.52 -2.22 9.66
CA ALA A 46 2.63 -3.13 9.39
C ALA A 46 3.39 -2.62 8.17
N ALA A 47 4.68 -2.93 8.09
CA ALA A 47 5.54 -2.50 7.00
C ALA A 47 6.70 -3.46 6.79
N TYR A 48 7.18 -3.49 5.54
CA TYR A 48 8.39 -4.18 5.12
C TYR A 48 9.19 -3.28 4.18
N THR A 49 10.49 -3.28 4.33
CA THR A 49 11.40 -2.65 3.36
C THR A 49 12.60 -3.55 3.09
N ALA A 50 12.99 -3.63 1.83
CA ALA A 50 14.16 -4.38 1.40
C ALA A 50 15.44 -3.56 1.50
N THR A 51 15.34 -2.24 1.74
CA THR A 51 16.49 -1.33 1.75
C THR A 51 16.35 -0.28 2.84
N ALA A 52 17.47 0.06 3.49
CA ALA A 52 17.53 1.12 4.49
C ALA A 52 17.31 2.52 3.90
N LYS A 53 17.43 2.66 2.59
CA LYS A 53 17.20 3.94 1.89
C LYS A 53 15.75 4.36 1.88
N PHE A 54 14.83 3.42 2.11
CA PHE A 54 13.41 3.65 2.08
C PHE A 54 12.86 3.53 3.51
N ASP A 55 12.39 4.63 4.07
CA ASP A 55 11.81 4.65 5.42
C ASP A 55 10.29 4.59 5.33
N PRO A 56 9.67 3.42 5.61
CA PRO A 56 8.24 3.28 5.52
C PRO A 56 7.49 4.14 6.55
N TYR A 57 8.14 4.53 7.63
CA TYR A 57 7.50 5.36 8.66
C TYR A 57 7.35 6.83 8.26
N LYS A 58 7.97 7.26 7.17
CA LYS A 58 7.76 8.58 6.58
C LYS A 58 6.61 8.63 5.58
N LEU A 59 6.07 7.48 5.19
CA LEU A 59 4.99 7.38 4.23
C LEU A 59 3.60 7.68 4.79
N PRO A 60 3.26 7.36 6.07
CA PRO A 60 1.86 7.43 6.52
C PRO A 60 1.21 8.79 6.29
N THR A 61 1.87 9.88 6.67
CA THR A 61 1.30 11.21 6.49
C THR A 61 1.08 11.54 5.02
N ARG A 62 2.08 11.31 4.19
CA ARG A 62 2.03 11.64 2.75
C ARG A 62 1.00 10.81 2.00
N SER A 63 0.97 9.49 2.25
CA SER A 63 0.05 8.61 1.54
C SER A 63 -1.39 8.76 2.01
N THR A 64 -1.63 9.04 3.30
CA THR A 64 -2.98 9.33 3.79
C THR A 64 -3.48 10.67 3.27
N ASP A 65 -2.63 11.69 3.18
CA ASP A 65 -2.99 12.98 2.59
C ASP A 65 -3.34 12.83 1.12
N LEU A 66 -2.57 12.06 0.37
CA LEU A 66 -2.85 11.75 -1.02
C LEU A 66 -4.20 11.05 -1.18
N PHE A 67 -4.47 10.04 -0.36
CA PHE A 67 -5.73 9.31 -0.40
C PHE A 67 -6.92 10.20 -0.05
N ARG A 68 -6.80 11.05 0.98
CA ARG A 68 -7.85 12.03 1.34
C ARG A 68 -8.09 13.03 0.22
N GLY A 69 -7.04 13.45 -0.47
CA GLY A 69 -7.15 14.32 -1.64
C GLY A 69 -7.95 13.68 -2.76
N LEU A 70 -7.71 12.40 -3.02
CA LEU A 70 -8.49 11.62 -3.99
C LEU A 70 -9.95 11.51 -3.57
N GLN A 71 -10.22 11.24 -2.30
CA GLN A 71 -11.58 11.17 -1.79
C GLN A 71 -12.32 12.50 -1.96
N ARG A 72 -11.66 13.64 -1.73
CA ARG A 72 -12.26 14.96 -1.98
C ARG A 72 -12.58 15.17 -3.45
N MET A 73 -11.69 14.74 -4.36
CA MET A 73 -11.92 14.79 -5.80
C MET A 73 -13.16 14.01 -6.19
N LEU A 74 -13.39 12.84 -5.56
CA LEU A 74 -14.55 12.00 -5.82
C LEU A 74 -15.87 12.62 -5.35
N GLY A 75 -15.82 13.69 -4.55
CA GLY A 75 -17.01 14.47 -4.18
C GLY A 75 -17.57 15.33 -5.30
N ALA A 76 -16.87 15.46 -6.43
CA ALA A 76 -17.38 16.20 -7.58
C ALA A 76 -18.62 15.49 -8.16
N PRO A 77 -19.66 16.26 -8.59
CA PRO A 77 -20.91 15.64 -9.05
C PRO A 77 -20.75 14.64 -10.20
N TRP A 78 -19.82 14.88 -11.11
CA TRP A 78 -19.58 13.99 -12.26
C TRP A 78 -18.84 12.69 -11.90
N LEU A 79 -18.36 12.59 -10.64
CA LEU A 79 -17.72 11.37 -10.11
C LEU A 79 -18.61 10.66 -9.07
N GLN A 80 -19.85 11.12 -8.90
CA GLN A 80 -20.75 10.54 -7.92
C GLN A 80 -20.91 9.03 -8.11
N GLY A 81 -20.77 8.27 -7.03
CA GLY A 81 -20.87 6.82 -7.04
C GLY A 81 -19.58 6.10 -7.41
N GLN A 82 -18.53 6.83 -7.79
CA GLN A 82 -17.23 6.23 -8.07
C GLN A 82 -16.41 6.08 -6.79
N GLN A 83 -15.54 5.07 -6.77
CA GLN A 83 -14.63 4.81 -5.66
C GLN A 83 -13.23 4.59 -6.18
N VAL A 84 -12.22 4.94 -5.36
CA VAL A 84 -10.82 4.65 -5.70
C VAL A 84 -10.59 3.15 -5.49
N ASN A 85 -10.24 2.44 -6.54
CA ASN A 85 -9.81 1.04 -6.45
C ASN A 85 -8.30 0.96 -6.21
N ASP A 86 -7.54 1.74 -6.97
CA ASP A 86 -6.10 1.88 -6.77
C ASP A 86 -5.62 3.20 -7.39
N LEU A 87 -4.45 3.64 -6.94
CA LEU A 87 -3.69 4.73 -7.54
C LEU A 87 -2.31 4.21 -7.88
N VAL A 88 -1.88 4.44 -9.11
CA VAL A 88 -0.56 4.00 -9.59
C VAL A 88 0.25 5.22 -10.00
N LEU A 89 1.47 5.32 -9.45
CA LEU A 89 2.44 6.33 -9.84
C LEU A 89 3.61 5.63 -10.54
N VAL A 90 3.84 6.03 -11.78
CA VAL A 90 4.99 5.52 -12.56
C VAL A 90 6.08 6.58 -12.52
N LEU A 91 7.19 6.25 -11.87
CA LEU A 91 8.38 7.09 -11.82
C LEU A 91 9.43 6.52 -12.78
N ASP A 92 10.59 7.17 -12.87
CA ASP A 92 11.62 6.75 -13.84
C ASP A 92 12.04 5.28 -13.64
N GLU A 93 12.23 4.87 -12.40
CA GLU A 93 12.76 3.54 -12.07
C GLU A 93 11.85 2.74 -11.15
N GLN A 94 10.77 3.32 -10.65
CA GLN A 94 9.88 2.72 -9.66
C GLN A 94 8.43 2.81 -10.07
N LEU A 95 7.66 1.85 -9.59
CA LEU A 95 6.20 1.87 -9.61
C LEU A 95 5.70 1.91 -8.18
N HIS A 96 4.88 2.89 -7.86
CA HIS A 96 4.20 3.00 -6.57
C HIS A 96 2.72 2.71 -6.77
N CYS A 97 2.15 1.87 -5.92
CA CYS A 97 0.73 1.55 -5.98
C CYS A 97 0.11 1.73 -4.59
N LEU A 98 -0.98 2.49 -4.54
CA LEU A 98 -1.77 2.69 -3.33
C LEU A 98 -3.13 2.03 -3.54
N ARG A 99 -3.54 1.20 -2.58
CA ARG A 99 -4.84 0.55 -2.64
C ARG A 99 -5.56 0.64 -1.29
N PRO A 100 -6.83 1.10 -1.27
CA PRO A 100 -7.60 1.12 -0.03
C PRO A 100 -7.90 -0.31 0.44
N LEU A 101 -7.92 -0.49 1.76
CA LEU A 101 -8.27 -1.72 2.45
C LEU A 101 -9.43 -1.44 3.40
N SER A 102 -10.22 -2.46 3.71
CA SER A 102 -11.28 -2.36 4.72
C SER A 102 -12.18 -1.14 4.50
N GLN A 103 -12.65 -0.96 3.27
CA GLN A 103 -13.53 0.16 2.88
C GLN A 103 -12.92 1.55 3.14
N GLY A 104 -11.60 1.66 2.94
CA GLY A 104 -10.89 2.93 3.10
C GLY A 104 -10.42 3.24 4.52
N ARG A 105 -10.64 2.35 5.49
CA ARG A 105 -10.13 2.53 6.85
C ARG A 105 -8.64 2.35 6.96
N GLN A 106 -8.06 1.61 6.01
CA GLN A 106 -6.63 1.41 5.86
C GLN A 106 -6.24 1.58 4.41
N ILE A 107 -4.96 1.80 4.17
CA ILE A 107 -4.39 1.82 2.82
C ILE A 107 -3.15 0.94 2.79
N CYS A 108 -2.95 0.29 1.65
CA CYS A 108 -1.72 -0.44 1.34
C CYS A 108 -0.93 0.37 0.33
N TYR A 109 0.33 0.67 0.63
CA TYR A 109 1.25 1.36 -0.26
C TYR A 109 2.41 0.44 -0.58
N LEU A 110 2.66 0.23 -1.86
CA LEU A 110 3.62 -0.75 -2.35
C LEU A 110 4.57 -0.08 -3.35
N VAL A 111 5.85 -0.43 -3.27
CA VAL A 111 6.89 0.07 -4.18
C VAL A 111 7.62 -1.12 -4.79
N VAL A 112 7.72 -1.14 -6.12
CA VAL A 112 8.51 -2.12 -6.88
C VAL A 112 9.39 -1.41 -7.89
N LEU A 113 10.45 -2.08 -8.34
CA LEU A 113 11.29 -1.59 -9.44
C LEU A 113 10.62 -1.93 -10.77
N LEU A 114 10.55 -0.96 -11.68
CA LEU A 114 9.95 -1.16 -13.01
C LEU A 114 10.67 -2.22 -13.83
N ALA A 115 11.99 -2.37 -13.64
CA ALA A 115 12.79 -3.35 -14.37
C ALA A 115 12.40 -4.79 -14.05
N ASP A 116 11.81 -5.05 -12.86
CA ASP A 116 11.56 -6.40 -12.35
C ASP A 116 10.10 -6.83 -12.47
N THR A 117 9.21 -5.93 -12.87
CA THR A 117 7.79 -6.22 -12.88
C THR A 117 7.04 -5.35 -13.88
N ASN A 118 5.73 -5.62 -14.04
CA ASN A 118 4.83 -4.79 -14.82
C ASN A 118 3.60 -4.40 -13.99
N MET A 119 2.97 -3.32 -14.39
CA MET A 119 1.83 -2.74 -13.68
C MET A 119 0.65 -3.71 -13.57
N SER A 120 0.36 -4.47 -14.62
CA SER A 120 -0.76 -5.41 -14.63
C SER A 120 -0.57 -6.52 -13.61
N LEU A 121 0.65 -7.05 -13.49
CA LEU A 121 0.97 -8.07 -12.50
C LEU A 121 0.81 -7.53 -11.07
N VAL A 122 1.36 -6.35 -10.80
CA VAL A 122 1.28 -5.73 -9.47
C VAL A 122 -0.17 -5.50 -9.07
N ARG A 123 -0.96 -4.93 -9.96
CA ARG A 123 -2.38 -4.65 -9.69
C ARG A 123 -3.18 -5.94 -9.47
N ASP A 124 -2.90 -6.98 -10.23
CA ASP A 124 -3.58 -8.27 -10.09
C ASP A 124 -3.24 -8.92 -8.74
N VAL A 125 -1.97 -8.92 -8.37
CA VAL A 125 -1.53 -9.48 -7.08
C VAL A 125 -2.18 -8.72 -5.92
N LEU A 126 -2.17 -7.39 -5.95
CA LEU A 126 -2.82 -6.58 -4.92
C LEU A 126 -4.31 -6.88 -4.83
N ARG A 127 -5.00 -6.91 -5.98
CA ARG A 127 -6.44 -7.16 -6.03
C ARG A 127 -6.82 -8.50 -5.40
N ARG A 128 -6.02 -9.54 -5.62
CA ARG A 128 -6.31 -10.89 -5.11
C ARG A 128 -6.10 -11.01 -3.60
N HIS A 129 -5.21 -10.23 -3.01
CA HIS A 129 -4.83 -10.37 -1.59
C HIS A 129 -5.36 -9.28 -0.68
N THR A 130 -5.84 -8.15 -1.21
CA THR A 130 -6.39 -7.08 -0.39
C THR A 130 -7.80 -7.41 0.13
N TYR A 131 -8.13 -6.79 1.26
CA TYR A 131 -9.36 -7.07 2.01
C TYR A 131 -10.16 -5.80 2.30
#